data_b085d3a673f706f9099f92bc42af694a
#
_entry.id   b085d3a673f706f9099f92bc42af694a
#
_cell.length_a   1.000
_cell.length_b   1.000
_cell.length_c   1.000
_cell.angle_alpha   90.00
_cell.angle_beta   90.00
_cell.angle_gamma   90.00
#
_symmetry.space_group_name_H-M   'P 1'
#
loop_
_entity.id
_entity.type
_entity.pdbx_description
1 polymer ?
#
loop_
_entity_poly.entity_id
_entity_poly.type
_entity_poly.pdbx_seq_one_letter_code
_entity_poly.pdbx_strand_id
1 'polypeptide(L)'
;MAFCQSFMTELQRHIGADTDVPAGDIGVGAREIGFMYGQYKRIRNCYEGVLTGKGLTFGGSLARTEATGYGLLYYTEEMLKCNGIDIAGKTIAVSGSGNVAIYATQKAQQLGAKIVTVSDS
;
A
#
# COMPACT_ATOMS: atom_id res chain seq x y z
N MET A 1 -13.44 11.43 -7.77
CA MET A 1 -13.42 12.58 -6.84
C MET A 1 -14.74 12.76 -6.13
N ALA A 2 -15.84 13.09 -6.82
CA ALA A 2 -17.15 13.38 -6.19
C ALA A 2 -17.62 12.27 -5.23
N PHE A 3 -17.54 11.00 -5.64
CA PHE A 3 -17.88 9.86 -4.78
C PHE A 3 -17.06 9.85 -3.47
N CYS A 4 -15.74 9.98 -3.55
CA CYS A 4 -14.87 9.99 -2.36
C CYS A 4 -15.21 11.15 -1.42
N GLN A 5 -15.55 12.30 -1.96
CA GLN A 5 -15.95 13.48 -1.16
C GLN A 5 -17.30 13.28 -0.50
N SER A 6 -18.30 12.77 -1.24
CA SER A 6 -19.62 12.46 -0.68
C SER A 6 -19.53 11.37 0.40
N PHE A 7 -18.76 10.31 0.14
CA PHE A 7 -18.52 9.24 1.11
C PHE A 7 -17.89 9.78 2.40
N MET A 8 -16.86 10.63 2.28
CA MET A 8 -16.21 11.23 3.44
C MET A 8 -17.12 12.19 4.21
N THR A 9 -18.05 12.86 3.53
CA THR A 9 -19.02 13.74 4.20
C THR A 9 -19.85 12.99 5.24
N GLU A 10 -20.20 11.74 4.96
CA GLU A 10 -20.90 10.88 5.92
C GLU A 10 -19.93 10.21 6.91
N LEU A 11 -18.83 9.68 6.42
CA LEU A 11 -17.89 8.90 7.21
C LEU A 11 -17.19 9.72 8.31
N GLN A 12 -16.90 11.00 8.05
CA GLN A 12 -16.08 11.84 8.94
C GLN A 12 -16.55 11.91 10.39
N ARG A 13 -17.82 11.67 10.65
CA ARG A 13 -18.39 11.71 12.01
C ARG A 13 -18.07 10.47 12.84
N HIS A 14 -17.58 9.41 12.18
CA HIS A 14 -17.32 8.10 12.78
C HIS A 14 -15.84 7.76 12.88
N ILE A 15 -14.95 8.60 12.34
CA ILE A 15 -13.50 8.36 12.26
C ILE A 15 -12.71 9.46 12.94
N GLY A 16 -11.47 9.18 13.28
CA GLY A 16 -10.55 10.13 13.90
C GLY A 16 -9.18 9.48 14.11
N ALA A 17 -8.18 10.27 14.49
CA ALA A 17 -6.81 9.79 14.70
C ALA A 17 -6.71 8.70 15.77
N ASP A 18 -7.57 8.76 16.78
CA ASP A 18 -7.58 7.86 17.94
C ASP A 18 -8.88 6.99 18.01
N THR A 19 -9.67 6.98 16.95
CA THR A 19 -10.92 6.21 16.87
C THR A 19 -10.75 5.13 15.81
N ASP A 20 -11.21 5.38 14.59
CA ASP A 20 -11.04 4.48 13.46
C ASP A 20 -10.21 5.19 12.37
N VAL A 21 -9.13 4.55 11.94
CA VAL A 21 -8.22 5.08 10.92
C VAL A 21 -8.35 4.25 9.64
N PRO A 22 -9.18 4.67 8.67
CA PRO A 22 -9.34 3.96 7.41
C PRO A 22 -8.05 3.91 6.60
N ALA A 23 -7.92 2.86 5.77
CA ALA A 23 -6.78 2.61 4.92
C ALA A 23 -7.19 2.39 3.46
N GLY A 24 -6.23 2.54 2.55
CA GLY A 24 -6.40 2.13 1.16
C GLY A 24 -6.38 0.61 1.01
N ASP A 25 -7.09 0.11 0.00
CA ASP A 25 -7.14 -1.29 -0.41
C ASP A 25 -7.38 -1.36 -1.93
N ILE A 26 -7.82 -2.50 -2.46
CA ILE A 26 -8.06 -2.68 -3.90
C ILE A 26 -8.88 -1.51 -4.46
N GLY A 27 -8.34 -0.86 -5.49
CA GLY A 27 -8.96 0.29 -6.14
C GLY A 27 -8.90 1.61 -5.39
N VAL A 28 -8.32 1.65 -4.19
CA VAL A 28 -8.19 2.86 -3.35
C VAL A 28 -6.72 3.15 -3.10
N GLY A 29 -6.14 3.98 -3.94
CA GLY A 29 -4.74 4.41 -3.83
C GLY A 29 -4.56 5.81 -3.26
N ALA A 30 -3.36 6.34 -3.41
CA ALA A 30 -3.00 7.68 -2.92
C ALA A 30 -3.92 8.80 -3.45
N ARG A 31 -4.43 8.64 -4.67
CA ARG A 31 -5.35 9.59 -5.30
C ARG A 31 -6.70 9.66 -4.56
N GLU A 32 -7.31 8.51 -4.30
CA GLU A 32 -8.59 8.40 -3.59
C GLU A 32 -8.45 8.84 -2.13
N ILE A 33 -7.37 8.43 -1.48
CA ILE A 33 -7.02 8.87 -0.13
C ILE A 33 -6.87 10.40 -0.09
N GLY A 34 -6.21 11.00 -1.09
CA GLY A 34 -6.08 12.45 -1.20
C GLY A 34 -7.42 13.17 -1.31
N PHE A 35 -8.37 12.63 -2.09
CA PHE A 35 -9.72 13.19 -2.20
C PHE A 35 -10.51 13.09 -0.89
N MET A 36 -10.41 11.95 -0.21
CA MET A 36 -11.08 11.73 1.08
C MET A 36 -10.49 12.61 2.18
N TYR A 37 -9.17 12.66 2.28
CA TYR A 37 -8.50 13.49 3.30
C TYR A 37 -8.73 14.99 3.08
N GLY A 38 -8.69 15.44 1.83
CA GLY A 38 -9.01 16.82 1.48
C GLY A 38 -10.42 17.22 1.91
N GLN A 39 -11.39 16.34 1.74
CA GLN A 39 -12.77 16.57 2.19
C GLN A 39 -12.89 16.53 3.72
N TYR A 40 -12.24 15.58 4.38
CA TYR A 40 -12.18 15.50 5.84
C TYR A 40 -11.64 16.80 6.43
N LYS A 41 -10.50 17.26 5.92
CA LYS A 41 -9.87 18.52 6.35
C LYS A 41 -10.79 19.73 6.17
N ARG A 42 -11.53 19.80 5.05
CA ARG A 42 -12.49 20.89 4.79
C ARG A 42 -13.64 20.91 5.79
N ILE A 43 -14.17 19.74 6.16
CA ILE A 43 -15.33 19.64 7.05
C ILE A 43 -14.91 19.84 8.51
N ARG A 44 -13.84 19.15 8.93
CA ARG A 44 -13.39 19.16 10.34
C ARG A 44 -12.51 20.35 10.68
N ASN A 45 -11.99 21.05 9.66
CA ASN A 45 -11.04 22.16 9.83
C ASN A 45 -9.83 21.78 10.71
N CYS A 46 -9.33 20.56 10.56
CA CYS A 46 -8.21 20.01 11.33
C CYS A 46 -7.21 19.29 10.43
N TYR A 47 -5.98 19.14 10.93
CA TYR A 47 -4.90 18.40 10.30
C TYR A 47 -4.42 17.34 11.27
N GLU A 48 -4.94 16.14 11.14
CA GLU A 48 -4.70 15.04 12.08
C GLU A 48 -4.42 13.70 11.39
N GLY A 49 -4.01 12.69 12.15
CA GLY A 49 -3.56 11.38 11.69
C GLY A 49 -4.66 10.42 11.25
N VAL A 50 -5.77 10.91 10.71
CA VAL A 50 -6.82 10.08 10.12
C VAL A 50 -6.44 9.67 8.70
N LEU A 51 -6.83 8.49 8.25
CA LEU A 51 -6.49 7.87 6.97
C LEU A 51 -5.01 7.53 6.80
N THR A 52 -4.71 6.27 6.50
CA THR A 52 -3.37 5.85 6.09
C THR A 52 -3.18 6.01 4.57
N GLY A 53 -1.93 5.99 4.10
CA GLY A 53 -1.64 6.11 2.66
C GLY A 53 -1.74 7.52 2.11
N LYS A 54 -1.74 8.54 2.97
CA LYS A 54 -1.69 9.96 2.57
C LYS A 54 -0.40 10.29 1.83
N GLY A 55 -0.47 11.22 0.88
CA GLY A 55 0.72 11.85 0.31
C GLY A 55 1.52 12.67 1.33
N LEU A 56 2.78 12.98 1.01
CA LEU A 56 3.67 13.75 1.90
C LEU A 56 3.10 15.09 2.32
N THR A 57 2.41 15.79 1.42
CA THR A 57 1.75 17.07 1.70
C THR A 57 0.64 16.99 2.75
N PHE A 58 0.16 15.78 3.02
CA PHE A 58 -0.85 15.47 4.03
C PHE A 58 -0.29 14.71 5.24
N GLY A 59 1.04 14.73 5.43
CA GLY A 59 1.69 14.06 6.55
C GLY A 59 1.86 12.55 6.39
N GLY A 60 1.86 12.04 5.15
CA GLY A 60 2.09 10.63 4.85
C GLY A 60 3.56 10.21 4.95
N SER A 61 3.81 8.89 4.97
CA SER A 61 5.14 8.30 5.01
C SER A 61 5.81 8.24 3.64
N LEU A 62 7.14 8.36 3.60
CA LEU A 62 7.94 8.28 2.37
C LEU A 62 7.93 6.89 1.72
N ALA A 63 8.02 5.83 2.49
CA ALA A 63 8.22 4.45 2.01
C ALA A 63 6.92 3.64 1.92
N ARG A 64 5.78 4.28 1.75
CA ARG A 64 4.48 3.58 1.75
C ARG A 64 4.24 2.76 0.48
N THR A 65 4.67 3.26 -0.68
CA THR A 65 4.30 2.70 -1.99
C THR A 65 4.86 1.31 -2.21
N GLU A 66 6.12 1.08 -1.89
CA GLU A 66 6.83 -0.19 -2.06
C GLU A 66 6.77 -1.12 -0.84
N ALA A 67 6.31 -0.62 0.31
CA ALA A 67 6.49 -1.29 1.60
C ALA A 67 5.92 -2.72 1.64
N THR A 68 4.72 -2.93 1.12
CA THR A 68 4.06 -4.25 1.14
C THR A 68 4.79 -5.26 0.25
N GLY A 69 5.14 -4.87 -0.98
CA GLY A 69 5.86 -5.74 -1.91
C GLY A 69 7.26 -6.09 -1.42
N TYR A 70 7.98 -5.12 -0.88
CA TYR A 70 9.33 -5.34 -0.32
C TYR A 70 9.27 -6.20 0.95
N GLY A 71 8.34 -5.92 1.85
CA GLY A 71 8.14 -6.70 3.07
C GLY A 71 7.82 -8.17 2.80
N LEU A 72 6.99 -8.44 1.78
CA LEU A 72 6.71 -9.79 1.31
C LEU A 72 8.00 -10.53 0.93
N LEU A 73 8.88 -9.89 0.16
CA LEU A 73 10.13 -10.53 -0.27
C LEU A 73 11.15 -10.69 0.85
N TYR A 74 11.24 -9.75 1.78
CA TYR A 74 12.08 -9.92 2.97
C TYR A 74 11.61 -11.10 3.83
N TYR A 75 10.32 -11.22 4.05
CA TYR A 75 9.76 -12.36 4.78
C TYR A 75 10.02 -13.68 4.05
N THR A 76 9.82 -13.70 2.71
CA THR A 76 10.10 -14.88 1.88
C THR A 76 11.57 -15.28 1.94
N GLU A 77 12.48 -14.33 1.87
CA GLU A 77 13.92 -14.59 1.98
C GLU A 77 14.27 -15.23 3.33
N GLU A 78 13.76 -14.70 4.44
CA GLU A 78 14.00 -15.28 5.77
C GLU A 78 13.39 -16.67 5.92
N MET A 79 12.18 -16.87 5.41
CA MET A 79 11.54 -18.20 5.38
C MET A 79 12.39 -19.22 4.61
N LEU A 80 12.93 -18.85 3.45
CA LEU A 80 13.80 -19.72 2.66
C LEU A 80 15.12 -20.00 3.39
N LYS A 81 15.74 -18.99 3.99
CA LYS A 81 16.97 -19.17 4.80
C LYS A 81 16.77 -20.16 5.96
N CYS A 82 15.65 -20.08 6.67
CA CYS A 82 15.30 -21.03 7.73
C CYS A 82 15.23 -22.49 7.23
N ASN A 83 14.98 -22.67 5.93
CA ASN A 83 14.96 -24.00 5.29
C ASN A 83 16.26 -24.33 4.53
N GLY A 84 17.31 -23.55 4.69
CA GLY A 84 18.61 -23.75 4.02
C GLY A 84 18.55 -23.49 2.51
N ILE A 85 17.61 -22.66 2.05
CA ILE A 85 17.40 -22.35 0.64
C ILE A 85 17.79 -20.89 0.38
N ASP A 86 18.59 -20.65 -0.64
CA ASP A 86 18.87 -19.29 -1.12
C ASP A 86 17.80 -18.86 -2.15
N ILE A 87 17.34 -17.61 -2.07
CA ILE A 87 16.41 -17.02 -3.04
C ILE A 87 17.10 -16.73 -4.38
N ALA A 88 18.40 -16.47 -4.36
CA ALA A 88 19.17 -16.20 -5.57
C ALA A 88 19.09 -17.38 -6.56
N GLY A 89 18.85 -17.09 -7.82
CA GLY A 89 18.71 -18.09 -8.89
C GLY A 89 17.37 -18.85 -8.89
N LYS A 90 16.48 -18.62 -7.93
CA LYS A 90 15.15 -19.27 -7.94
C LYS A 90 14.23 -18.65 -8.98
N THR A 91 13.39 -19.51 -9.55
CA THR A 91 12.31 -19.08 -10.45
C THR A 91 11.08 -18.78 -9.62
N ILE A 92 10.54 -17.57 -9.78
CA ILE A 92 9.36 -17.09 -9.03
C ILE A 92 8.25 -16.74 -10.02
N ALA A 93 7.05 -17.22 -9.74
CA ALA A 93 5.82 -16.80 -10.40
C ALA A 93 5.06 -15.84 -9.46
N VAL A 94 4.65 -14.69 -9.99
CA VAL A 94 3.87 -13.69 -9.26
C VAL A 94 2.45 -13.67 -9.82
N SER A 95 1.45 -13.81 -8.96
CA SER A 95 0.05 -13.61 -9.31
C SER A 95 -0.36 -12.19 -8.96
N GLY A 96 -0.94 -11.48 -9.92
CA GLY A 96 -1.30 -10.08 -9.82
C GLY A 96 -0.41 -9.16 -10.66
N SER A 97 -0.89 -7.96 -10.96
CA SER A 97 -0.19 -6.91 -11.71
C SER A 97 -0.27 -5.53 -11.05
N GLY A 98 -0.84 -5.46 -9.84
CA GLY A 98 -1.02 -4.23 -9.08
C GLY A 98 0.25 -3.79 -8.34
N ASN A 99 0.10 -2.82 -7.45
CA ASN A 99 1.19 -2.21 -6.70
C ASN A 99 2.08 -3.25 -5.98
N VAL A 100 1.49 -4.16 -5.22
CA VAL A 100 2.24 -5.17 -4.46
C VAL A 100 3.03 -6.08 -5.39
N ALA A 101 2.43 -6.56 -6.49
CA ALA A 101 3.08 -7.44 -7.46
C ALA A 101 4.26 -6.75 -8.15
N ILE A 102 4.12 -5.48 -8.53
CA ILE A 102 5.17 -4.68 -9.16
C ILE A 102 6.39 -4.59 -8.22
N TYR A 103 6.19 -4.15 -6.98
CA TYR A 103 7.30 -3.98 -6.05
C TYR A 103 7.87 -5.31 -5.53
N ALA A 104 7.04 -6.36 -5.40
CA ALA A 104 7.53 -7.71 -5.12
C ALA A 104 8.43 -8.23 -6.25
N THR A 105 8.01 -8.06 -7.51
CA THR A 105 8.82 -8.40 -8.69
C THR A 105 10.16 -7.67 -8.68
N GLN A 106 10.13 -6.35 -8.48
CA GLN A 106 11.34 -5.53 -8.42
C GLN A 106 12.31 -6.01 -7.33
N LYS A 107 11.80 -6.26 -6.12
CA LYS A 107 12.63 -6.73 -5.01
C LYS A 107 13.17 -8.14 -5.25
N ALA A 108 12.37 -9.07 -5.77
CA ALA A 108 12.81 -10.41 -6.10
C ALA A 108 13.96 -10.41 -7.11
N GLN A 109 13.89 -9.57 -8.14
CA GLN A 109 14.99 -9.39 -9.11
C GLN A 109 16.24 -8.81 -8.46
N GLN A 110 16.11 -7.84 -7.54
CA GLN A 110 17.24 -7.30 -6.77
C GLN A 110 17.91 -8.36 -5.91
N LEU A 111 17.17 -9.33 -5.40
CA LEU A 111 17.68 -10.47 -4.62
C LEU A 111 18.22 -11.62 -5.51
N GLY A 112 18.27 -11.43 -6.82
CA GLY A 112 18.83 -12.40 -7.75
C GLY A 112 17.87 -13.50 -8.21
N ALA A 113 16.58 -13.40 -7.92
CA ALA A 113 15.59 -14.35 -8.40
C ALA A 113 15.16 -14.05 -9.85
N LYS A 114 14.69 -15.07 -10.57
CA LYS A 114 14.15 -14.96 -11.93
C LYS A 114 12.62 -14.94 -11.89
N ILE A 115 12.01 -13.82 -12.28
CA ILE A 115 10.55 -13.72 -12.42
C ILE A 115 10.13 -14.22 -13.79
N VAL A 116 9.15 -15.10 -13.85
CA VAL A 116 8.68 -15.72 -15.12
C VAL A 116 7.24 -15.35 -15.46
N THR A 117 6.42 -14.97 -14.50
CA THR A 117 5.04 -14.51 -14.74
C THR A 117 4.68 -13.35 -13.83
N VAL A 118 3.88 -12.44 -14.36
CA VAL A 118 3.06 -11.49 -13.64
C VAL A 118 1.68 -11.60 -14.29
N SER A 119 0.67 -12.04 -13.55
CA SER A 119 -0.66 -12.29 -14.12
C SER A 119 -1.67 -11.25 -13.66
N ASP A 120 -2.66 -11.00 -14.50
CA ASP A 120 -3.86 -10.23 -14.17
C ASP A 120 -5.09 -11.13 -14.30
N SER A 121 -6.18 -10.77 -13.60
CA SER A 121 -7.46 -11.52 -13.61
C SER A 121 -8.44 -10.94 -14.61
#